data_55deae06627f3e880ca2774a8d4d8fd4
#
_entry.id   55deae06627f3e880ca2774a8d4d8fd4
#
_cell.length_a   1.000
_cell.length_b   1.000
_cell.length_c   1.000
_cell.angle_alpha   90.00
_cell.angle_beta   90.00
_cell.angle_gamma   90.00
#
_symmetry.space_group_name_H-M   'P 1'
#
loop_
_entity.id
_entity.type
_entity.pdbx_description
1 polymer ?
#
loop_
_entity_poly.entity_id
_entity_poly.type
_entity_poly.pdbx_seq_one_letter_code
_entity_poly.pdbx_strand_id
1 'polypeptide(L)'
;MRCFRFIFPSLLLIFFIATGCDSGSGMTEPGQRPDGASIGEYLSGLTYDADALLNVQPSDAARTPIDTTTTTEQDGTVERTCVRTTYNLQTNFEEIAILRPTADVIWPGALVEANQSLLDGLPEPARFDRAPVKIRVDLPGIGENGTKTIEEPDLASVQTAIDEALEWWNANAYEEGYVNAASSSNRITTSYSSTQASLDVGLNVAWATGDVQSQFNYETTETKRVVMATYKQAFYTVSFVQESGAQPEDVFGPEVTLQAVQAAFDSDAPPAYIASVTYGRIIMFRMETASSYTAAEVEAAFKYAAGTQVDGDLEARYQEILSSSTVEVVTLGGNAAVASEAVTARSAGDLVPIITGENAVYSRSNPGVPIAYAVKYLKDDQLAKLGYTTEYTATECSSVQTINTITVHLKEFYVRKDCDGIEGDGEFEFRAIVNGGGTRAGDFIREATLGDGGRVRLNEEVVFDIERQDGNEFGITFYSTEWDKKIWGEVFKDPNMATVRSVKRHTFGSTGWSNVPTSGDIRLVNGSQNCQAELVYSVGVM
;
A
#
# COMPACT_ATOMS: atom_id res chain seq x y z
N MET A 1 -10.21 -70.42 46.33
CA MET A 1 -9.22 -71.31 46.98
C MET A 1 -8.19 -70.52 47.77
N ARG A 2 -8.15 -70.82 49.11
CA ARG A 2 -7.15 -70.49 50.11
C ARG A 2 -6.89 -68.97 50.39
N CYS A 3 -7.55 -68.32 51.42
CA CYS A 3 -7.35 -68.44 52.88
C CYS A 3 -5.91 -68.57 53.35
N PHE A 4 -5.40 -67.53 54.04
CA PHE A 4 -4.61 -67.74 55.24
C PHE A 4 -4.82 -66.59 56.24
N ARG A 5 -5.20 -66.94 57.49
CA ARG A 5 -5.38 -66.20 58.73
C ARG A 5 -4.09 -66.13 59.51
N PHE A 6 -3.93 -65.05 60.35
CA PHE A 6 -3.38 -65.11 61.71
C PHE A 6 -3.79 -63.81 62.39
N ILE A 7 -4.62 -63.73 63.36
CA ILE A 7 -4.83 -64.08 64.79
C ILE A 7 -3.95 -63.22 65.70
N PHE A 8 -4.57 -62.20 66.32
CA PHE A 8 -4.71 -61.62 67.68
C PHE A 8 -3.52 -61.58 68.71
N PRO A 9 -3.56 -60.78 69.84
CA PRO A 9 -4.72 -60.23 70.58
C PRO A 9 -4.56 -58.78 71.19
N SER A 10 -5.74 -58.18 71.47
CA SER A 10 -6.25 -57.43 72.64
C SER A 10 -5.50 -56.27 73.28
N LEU A 11 -6.15 -55.09 73.39
CA LEU A 11 -6.59 -54.54 74.66
C LEU A 11 -7.75 -53.55 74.49
N LEU A 12 -8.68 -53.64 75.38
CA LEU A 12 -9.98 -53.02 75.58
C LEU A 12 -9.82 -51.56 76.05
N LEU A 13 -10.50 -50.57 75.43
CA LEU A 13 -11.05 -49.41 76.17
C LEU A 13 -12.32 -48.92 75.47
N ILE A 14 -13.39 -48.95 76.21
CA ILE A 14 -14.76 -48.54 75.89
C ILE A 14 -14.84 -47.02 76.00
N PHE A 15 -15.28 -46.33 74.93
CA PHE A 15 -15.91 -45.03 75.04
C PHE A 15 -17.17 -45.00 74.11
N PHE A 16 -18.31 -44.74 74.77
CA PHE A 16 -19.57 -44.48 74.13
C PHE A 16 -19.50 -43.11 73.43
N ILE A 17 -19.72 -43.08 72.14
CA ILE A 17 -20.14 -41.83 71.46
C ILE A 17 -21.35 -42.17 70.60
N ALA A 18 -22.38 -41.36 70.80
CA ALA A 18 -23.68 -41.45 70.16
C ALA A 18 -23.57 -41.29 68.65
N THR A 19 -24.19 -42.21 67.90
CA THR A 19 -24.47 -42.08 66.48
C THR A 19 -25.60 -41.08 66.29
N GLY A 20 -25.29 -39.86 65.99
CA GLY A 20 -26.21 -38.92 65.36
C GLY A 20 -26.17 -39.17 63.86
N CYS A 21 -27.21 -39.75 63.28
CA CYS A 21 -27.46 -39.66 61.85
C CYS A 21 -27.95 -38.23 61.57
N ASP A 22 -27.04 -37.39 61.09
CA ASP A 22 -27.42 -36.12 60.50
C ASP A 22 -27.65 -36.37 59.00
N SER A 23 -28.90 -36.55 58.63
CA SER A 23 -29.35 -36.46 57.23
C SER A 23 -29.49 -34.97 56.89
N GLY A 24 -28.34 -34.34 56.71
CA GLY A 24 -28.30 -33.01 56.10
C GLY A 24 -28.60 -33.13 54.63
N SER A 25 -29.89 -33.03 54.30
CA SER A 25 -30.29 -32.60 52.96
C SER A 25 -29.85 -31.15 52.83
N GLY A 26 -28.63 -30.97 52.28
CA GLY A 26 -28.21 -29.67 51.77
C GLY A 26 -29.21 -29.23 50.71
N MET A 27 -30.07 -28.27 51.05
CA MET A 27 -30.77 -27.50 50.05
C MET A 27 -29.72 -26.72 49.31
N THR A 28 -29.33 -27.18 48.10
CA THR A 28 -28.65 -26.37 47.12
C THR A 28 -29.54 -25.18 46.81
N GLU A 29 -29.06 -23.98 46.98
CA GLU A 29 -29.75 -22.79 46.51
C GLU A 29 -30.05 -22.99 45.00
N PRO A 30 -31.27 -22.59 44.53
CA PRO A 30 -31.61 -22.74 43.12
C PRO A 30 -30.64 -21.90 42.28
N GLY A 31 -29.74 -22.57 41.54
CA GLY A 31 -28.80 -21.93 40.62
C GLY A 31 -27.33 -22.26 40.81
N GLN A 32 -26.95 -22.96 41.88
CA GLN A 32 -25.53 -23.32 42.08
C GLN A 32 -25.20 -24.64 41.38
N ARG A 33 -24.34 -24.57 40.38
CA ARG A 33 -23.85 -25.72 39.62
C ARG A 33 -23.03 -26.64 40.51
N PRO A 34 -23.24 -27.98 40.49
CA PRO A 34 -22.47 -28.91 41.36
C PRO A 34 -20.98 -28.88 41.12
N ASP A 35 -20.54 -28.65 39.89
CA ASP A 35 -19.11 -28.62 39.47
C ASP A 35 -18.59 -27.19 39.21
N GLY A 36 -19.36 -26.13 39.46
CA GLY A 36 -19.03 -24.77 39.10
C GLY A 36 -17.72 -24.28 39.72
N ALA A 37 -17.56 -24.50 41.02
CA ALA A 37 -16.33 -24.12 41.75
C ALA A 37 -15.09 -24.88 41.24
N SER A 38 -15.23 -26.16 40.89
CA SER A 38 -14.15 -26.98 40.33
C SER A 38 -13.78 -26.63 38.89
N ILE A 39 -14.74 -26.17 38.08
CA ILE A 39 -14.49 -25.62 36.74
C ILE A 39 -13.71 -24.31 36.87
N GLY A 40 -14.13 -23.40 37.75
CA GLY A 40 -13.45 -22.13 37.95
C GLY A 40 -12.02 -22.30 38.46
N GLU A 41 -11.80 -23.24 39.41
CA GLU A 41 -10.46 -23.59 39.88
C GLU A 41 -9.57 -24.14 38.74
N TYR A 42 -10.11 -25.00 37.91
CA TYR A 42 -9.41 -25.56 36.73
C TYR A 42 -9.00 -24.45 35.76
N LEU A 43 -9.96 -23.64 35.31
CA LEU A 43 -9.73 -22.56 34.35
C LEU A 43 -8.73 -21.53 34.88
N SER A 44 -8.87 -21.13 36.14
CA SER A 44 -7.93 -20.20 36.80
C SER A 44 -6.55 -20.80 36.97
N GLY A 45 -6.45 -22.12 37.10
CA GLY A 45 -5.20 -22.89 37.23
C GLY A 45 -4.45 -23.13 35.92
N LEU A 46 -5.08 -22.92 34.77
CA LEU A 46 -4.41 -23.03 33.46
C LEU A 46 -3.22 -22.09 33.38
N THR A 47 -2.07 -22.62 32.98
CA THR A 47 -0.83 -21.85 32.85
C THR A 47 -0.38 -21.84 31.40
N TYR A 48 -0.44 -20.69 30.77
CA TYR A 48 -0.02 -20.48 29.39
C TYR A 48 0.63 -19.12 29.22
N ASP A 49 1.47 -19.00 28.20
CA ASP A 49 2.01 -17.73 27.74
C ASP A 49 1.16 -17.26 26.54
N ALA A 50 0.30 -16.28 26.75
CA ALA A 50 -0.63 -15.75 25.76
C ALA A 50 0.09 -15.22 24.51
N ASP A 51 1.26 -14.59 24.71
CA ASP A 51 2.05 -14.04 23.62
C ASP A 51 2.70 -15.16 22.79
N ALA A 52 3.22 -16.19 23.46
CA ALA A 52 3.81 -17.34 22.77
C ALA A 52 2.78 -18.15 22.00
N LEU A 53 1.59 -18.40 22.59
CA LEU A 53 0.49 -19.17 21.94
C LEU A 53 0.03 -18.56 20.63
N LEU A 54 -0.13 -17.26 20.58
CA LEU A 54 -0.62 -16.54 19.40
C LEU A 54 0.48 -15.78 18.66
N ASN A 55 1.75 -16.19 18.88
CA ASN A 55 2.92 -15.68 18.15
C ASN A 55 3.05 -14.15 18.17
N VAL A 56 2.68 -13.51 19.29
CA VAL A 56 2.72 -12.04 19.42
C VAL A 56 4.15 -11.54 19.19
N GLN A 57 4.28 -10.58 18.29
CA GLN A 57 5.56 -10.04 17.91
C GLN A 57 5.99 -8.89 18.84
N PRO A 58 7.31 -8.69 19.06
CA PRO A 58 7.82 -7.64 19.96
C PRO A 58 7.42 -6.23 19.54
N SER A 59 7.06 -6.03 18.28
CA SER A 59 6.70 -4.72 17.73
C SER A 59 5.51 -4.83 16.79
N ASP A 60 4.63 -3.85 16.85
CA ASP A 60 3.52 -3.71 15.91
C ASP A 60 4.02 -3.10 14.59
N ALA A 61 3.67 -3.72 13.47
CA ALA A 61 3.98 -3.25 12.11
C ALA A 61 5.47 -2.90 11.87
N ALA A 62 6.39 -3.65 12.49
CA ALA A 62 7.83 -3.48 12.30
C ALA A 62 8.28 -4.10 10.97
N ARG A 63 9.15 -3.36 10.25
CA ARG A 63 9.74 -3.80 8.99
C ARG A 63 11.25 -3.66 9.07
N THR A 64 11.96 -4.78 9.07
CA THR A 64 13.42 -4.81 9.23
C THR A 64 14.07 -5.36 7.98
N PRO A 65 15.02 -4.64 7.34
CA PRO A 65 15.78 -5.19 6.21
C PRO A 65 16.72 -6.30 6.72
N ILE A 66 16.72 -7.43 6.01
CA ILE A 66 17.58 -8.59 6.29
C ILE A 66 18.79 -8.58 5.36
N ASP A 67 18.54 -8.34 4.07
CA ASP A 67 19.55 -8.35 3.02
C ASP A 67 19.23 -7.31 1.95
N THR A 68 20.28 -6.74 1.32
CA THR A 68 20.12 -5.80 0.22
C THR A 68 21.16 -6.08 -0.85
N THR A 69 20.71 -6.30 -2.07
CA THR A 69 21.56 -6.48 -3.24
C THR A 69 21.26 -5.42 -4.29
N THR A 70 22.30 -4.95 -4.96
CA THR A 70 22.16 -3.99 -6.06
C THR A 70 22.73 -4.62 -7.33
N THR A 71 21.95 -4.58 -8.40
CA THR A 71 22.37 -5.02 -9.72
C THR A 71 22.25 -3.85 -10.69
N THR A 72 23.27 -3.67 -11.53
CA THR A 72 23.26 -2.64 -12.58
C THR A 72 23.46 -3.35 -13.92
N GLU A 73 22.56 -3.10 -14.85
CA GLU A 73 22.57 -3.66 -16.20
C GLU A 73 22.52 -2.52 -17.22
N GLN A 74 23.33 -2.64 -18.28
CA GLN A 74 23.31 -1.71 -19.41
C GLN A 74 22.49 -2.32 -20.55
N ASP A 75 21.41 -1.64 -20.94
CA ASP A 75 20.57 -1.99 -22.08
C ASP A 75 20.62 -0.85 -23.10
N GLY A 76 21.50 -1.00 -24.09
CA GLY A 76 21.77 0.03 -25.09
C GLY A 76 22.23 1.35 -24.46
N THR A 77 21.40 2.39 -24.57
CA THR A 77 21.69 3.73 -24.06
C THR A 77 21.13 3.97 -22.65
N VAL A 78 20.55 2.95 -22.02
CA VAL A 78 19.92 3.04 -20.70
C VAL A 78 20.67 2.17 -19.70
N GLU A 79 21.12 2.75 -18.61
CA GLU A 79 21.59 2.03 -17.44
C GLU A 79 20.41 1.80 -16.49
N ARG A 80 20.14 0.55 -16.16
CA ARG A 80 19.10 0.14 -15.21
C ARG A 80 19.75 -0.38 -13.94
N THR A 81 19.50 0.30 -12.84
CA THR A 81 19.93 -0.13 -11.51
C THR A 81 18.74 -0.60 -10.72
N CYS A 82 18.77 -1.87 -10.28
CA CYS A 82 17.75 -2.47 -9.42
C CYS A 82 18.32 -2.74 -8.03
N VAL A 83 17.63 -2.25 -7.02
CA VAL A 83 17.89 -2.55 -5.60
C VAL A 83 16.85 -3.55 -5.13
N ARG A 84 17.32 -4.71 -4.68
CA ARG A 84 16.48 -5.77 -4.10
C ARG A 84 16.74 -5.82 -2.61
N THR A 85 15.73 -5.55 -1.81
CA THR A 85 15.83 -5.61 -0.35
C THR A 85 14.85 -6.64 0.18
N THR A 86 15.37 -7.64 0.89
CA THR A 86 14.55 -8.60 1.62
C THR A 86 14.26 -8.05 3.01
N TYR A 87 12.98 -8.03 3.36
CA TYR A 87 12.48 -7.54 4.65
C TYR A 87 11.86 -8.67 5.45
N ASN A 88 12.03 -8.62 6.77
CA ASN A 88 11.17 -9.27 7.73
C ASN A 88 10.09 -8.26 8.16
N LEU A 89 8.82 -8.63 7.98
CA LEU A 89 7.66 -7.88 8.44
C LEU A 89 7.08 -8.59 9.66
N GLN A 90 6.88 -7.85 10.75
CA GLN A 90 6.22 -8.28 11.97
C GLN A 90 5.00 -7.39 12.22
N THR A 91 3.88 -7.97 12.61
CA THR A 91 2.67 -7.22 12.93
C THR A 91 1.81 -7.97 13.94
N ASN A 92 1.04 -7.24 14.74
CA ASN A 92 0.06 -7.78 15.67
C ASN A 92 -1.32 -7.24 15.33
N PHE A 93 -2.34 -8.08 15.51
CA PHE A 93 -3.75 -7.70 15.34
C PHE A 93 -4.51 -7.93 16.64
N GLU A 94 -5.29 -6.95 17.04
CA GLU A 94 -6.26 -7.01 18.14
C GLU A 94 -7.68 -7.30 17.63
N GLU A 95 -7.92 -7.00 16.36
CA GLU A 95 -9.14 -7.36 15.63
C GLU A 95 -8.79 -8.19 14.42
N ILE A 96 -9.53 -9.27 14.21
CA ILE A 96 -9.34 -10.23 13.12
C ILE A 96 -10.36 -9.92 12.03
N ALA A 97 -9.89 -9.64 10.82
CA ALA A 97 -10.78 -9.38 9.67
C ALA A 97 -11.56 -10.66 9.27
N ILE A 98 -12.85 -10.50 9.05
CA ILE A 98 -13.74 -11.57 8.58
C ILE A 98 -13.87 -11.44 7.07
N LEU A 99 -13.43 -12.48 6.35
CA LEU A 99 -13.50 -12.53 4.90
C LEU A 99 -14.57 -13.49 4.38
N ARG A 100 -15.09 -14.33 5.28
CA ARG A 100 -16.21 -15.23 5.04
C ARG A 100 -17.29 -14.99 6.11
N PRO A 101 -18.21 -14.02 5.89
CA PRO A 101 -19.22 -13.66 6.87
C PRO A 101 -20.19 -14.79 7.25
N THR A 102 -20.17 -15.91 6.52
CA THR A 102 -21.03 -17.08 6.72
C THR A 102 -20.44 -18.13 7.67
N ALA A 103 -19.28 -17.85 8.30
CA ALA A 103 -18.76 -18.76 9.32
C ALA A 103 -19.69 -18.76 10.55
N ASP A 104 -20.28 -19.91 10.86
CA ASP A 104 -21.28 -20.10 11.93
C ASP A 104 -20.71 -20.04 13.36
N VAL A 105 -19.43 -19.75 13.50
CA VAL A 105 -18.69 -19.69 14.78
C VAL A 105 -18.61 -18.27 15.34
N ILE A 106 -18.71 -17.24 14.49
CA ILE A 106 -18.36 -15.86 14.85
C ILE A 106 -19.63 -15.11 15.29
N TRP A 107 -19.92 -15.14 16.60
CA TRP A 107 -20.97 -14.35 17.23
C TRP A 107 -20.54 -13.88 18.64
N PRO A 108 -20.97 -12.71 19.13
CA PRO A 108 -20.56 -12.17 20.43
C PRO A 108 -20.92 -13.11 21.58
N GLY A 109 -19.94 -13.59 22.32
CA GLY A 109 -20.08 -14.56 23.38
C GLY A 109 -19.79 -16.01 22.99
N ALA A 110 -19.52 -16.33 21.71
CA ALA A 110 -19.10 -17.67 21.30
C ALA A 110 -17.81 -18.09 22.00
N LEU A 111 -17.76 -19.32 22.54
CA LEU A 111 -16.53 -19.90 23.10
C LEU A 111 -15.70 -20.52 21.97
N VAL A 112 -14.40 -20.24 22.04
CA VAL A 112 -13.42 -20.74 21.07
C VAL A 112 -12.15 -21.18 21.79
N GLU A 113 -11.33 -21.96 21.11
CA GLU A 113 -10.00 -22.33 21.56
C GLU A 113 -8.97 -21.30 21.07
N ALA A 114 -8.12 -20.81 21.99
CA ALA A 114 -7.01 -19.96 21.60
C ALA A 114 -5.81 -20.80 21.18
N ASN A 115 -5.82 -21.26 19.94
CA ASN A 115 -4.84 -22.14 19.32
C ASN A 115 -4.45 -21.67 17.91
N GLN A 116 -3.76 -22.53 17.15
CA GLN A 116 -3.33 -22.22 15.77
C GLN A 116 -4.50 -21.89 14.84
N SER A 117 -5.67 -22.51 15.02
CA SER A 117 -6.84 -22.22 14.17
C SER A 117 -7.33 -20.78 14.36
N LEU A 118 -7.26 -20.24 15.59
CA LEU A 118 -7.54 -18.83 15.85
C LEU A 118 -6.50 -17.93 15.16
N LEU A 119 -5.22 -18.29 15.23
CA LEU A 119 -4.14 -17.57 14.55
C LEU A 119 -4.33 -17.58 13.02
N ASP A 120 -4.83 -18.68 12.46
CA ASP A 120 -5.18 -18.78 11.04
C ASP A 120 -6.46 -17.99 10.66
N GLY A 121 -7.14 -17.38 11.63
CA GLY A 121 -8.38 -16.61 11.42
C GLY A 121 -9.64 -17.47 11.27
N LEU A 122 -9.57 -18.75 11.61
CA LEU A 122 -10.64 -19.74 11.56
C LEU A 122 -10.82 -20.38 12.94
N PRO A 123 -11.37 -19.68 13.94
CA PRO A 123 -11.45 -20.16 15.31
C PRO A 123 -12.27 -21.45 15.40
N GLU A 124 -11.78 -22.39 16.20
CA GLU A 124 -12.49 -23.63 16.51
C GLU A 124 -13.53 -23.37 17.60
N PRO A 125 -14.81 -23.74 17.37
CA PRO A 125 -15.86 -23.51 18.35
C PRO A 125 -15.80 -24.54 19.46
N ALA A 126 -15.78 -24.09 20.71
CA ALA A 126 -16.03 -24.93 21.85
C ALA A 126 -17.54 -25.02 22.12
N ARG A 127 -18.14 -26.17 21.81
CA ARG A 127 -19.59 -26.37 21.87
C ARG A 127 -20.00 -26.91 23.23
N PHE A 128 -20.53 -26.05 24.05
CA PHE A 128 -21.09 -26.37 25.36
C PHE A 128 -22.51 -25.88 25.47
N ASP A 129 -23.26 -26.46 26.40
CA ASP A 129 -24.46 -25.81 26.96
C ASP A 129 -24.04 -24.48 27.60
N ARG A 130 -24.73 -23.40 27.30
CA ARG A 130 -24.32 -22.04 27.66
C ARG A 130 -25.27 -21.44 28.70
N ALA A 131 -24.69 -20.69 29.64
CA ALA A 131 -25.48 -19.75 30.42
C ALA A 131 -26.05 -18.64 29.52
N PRO A 132 -27.12 -17.94 29.94
CA PRO A 132 -27.67 -16.80 29.21
C PRO A 132 -26.56 -15.76 28.89
N VAL A 133 -26.57 -15.23 27.66
CA VAL A 133 -25.62 -14.18 27.26
C VAL A 133 -26.31 -12.84 27.11
N LYS A 134 -25.63 -11.79 27.49
CA LYS A 134 -26.05 -10.42 27.25
C LYS A 134 -25.21 -9.79 26.17
N ILE A 135 -25.85 -9.21 25.15
CA ILE A 135 -25.15 -8.48 24.09
C ILE A 135 -25.58 -7.02 24.05
N ARG A 136 -24.75 -6.16 23.49
CA ARG A 136 -25.06 -4.75 23.26
C ARG A 136 -24.64 -4.30 21.88
N VAL A 137 -25.58 -3.67 21.18
CA VAL A 137 -25.38 -2.96 19.90
C VAL A 137 -25.09 -1.49 20.18
N ASP A 138 -24.06 -0.90 19.56
CA ASP A 138 -23.58 0.45 19.84
C ASP A 138 -24.09 1.53 18.87
N LEU A 139 -25.33 1.43 18.39
CA LEU A 139 -25.92 2.45 17.54
C LEU A 139 -26.31 3.72 18.32
N PRO A 140 -26.08 4.92 17.75
CA PRO A 140 -26.46 6.18 18.40
C PRO A 140 -27.98 6.26 18.61
N GLY A 141 -28.43 6.70 19.79
CA GLY A 141 -29.87 6.83 20.11
C GLY A 141 -30.59 5.52 20.44
N ILE A 142 -29.93 4.35 20.39
CA ILE A 142 -30.54 3.06 20.64
C ILE A 142 -30.93 2.85 22.12
N GLY A 143 -30.24 3.49 23.06
CA GLY A 143 -30.53 3.41 24.48
C GLY A 143 -30.46 1.98 25.02
N GLU A 144 -31.42 1.63 25.89
CA GLU A 144 -31.53 0.30 26.50
C GLU A 144 -31.96 -0.78 25.47
N ASN A 145 -32.57 -0.39 24.36
CA ASN A 145 -33.03 -1.32 23.31
C ASN A 145 -31.89 -1.98 22.57
N GLY A 146 -30.66 -1.41 22.65
CA GLY A 146 -29.44 -2.04 22.15
C GLY A 146 -28.92 -3.18 23.01
N THR A 147 -29.44 -3.37 24.22
CA THR A 147 -29.04 -4.46 25.12
C THR A 147 -30.08 -5.58 25.07
N LYS A 148 -29.63 -6.80 24.77
CA LYS A 148 -30.47 -8.00 24.67
C LYS A 148 -29.87 -9.11 25.54
N THR A 149 -30.74 -9.84 26.25
CA THR A 149 -30.41 -11.08 26.97
C THR A 149 -30.95 -12.25 26.16
N ILE A 150 -30.11 -13.25 25.92
CA ILE A 150 -30.43 -14.46 25.14
C ILE A 150 -30.29 -15.66 26.08
N GLU A 151 -31.40 -16.32 26.38
CA GLU A 151 -31.47 -17.41 27.36
C GLU A 151 -30.76 -18.68 26.86
N GLU A 152 -30.92 -19.02 25.59
CA GLU A 152 -30.29 -20.16 24.92
C GLU A 152 -29.42 -19.63 23.77
N PRO A 153 -28.20 -19.20 24.06
CA PRO A 153 -27.36 -18.51 23.07
C PRO A 153 -26.72 -19.48 22.07
N ASP A 154 -27.05 -19.25 20.83
CA ASP A 154 -26.40 -19.80 19.65
C ASP A 154 -26.31 -18.71 18.55
N LEU A 155 -25.71 -19.03 17.39
CA LEU A 155 -25.62 -18.08 16.29
C LEU A 155 -27.00 -17.53 15.88
N ALA A 156 -28.01 -18.38 15.78
CA ALA A 156 -29.34 -18.00 15.27
C ALA A 156 -30.09 -17.09 16.24
N SER A 157 -30.08 -17.44 17.54
CA SER A 157 -30.74 -16.66 18.61
C SER A 157 -30.03 -15.30 18.81
N VAL A 158 -28.70 -15.26 18.75
CA VAL A 158 -27.92 -14.02 18.83
C VAL A 158 -28.17 -13.14 17.60
N GLN A 159 -28.21 -13.71 16.40
CA GLN A 159 -28.54 -12.94 15.19
C GLN A 159 -29.96 -12.37 15.24
N THR A 160 -30.94 -13.17 15.72
CA THR A 160 -32.32 -12.69 15.93
C THR A 160 -32.37 -11.50 16.89
N ALA A 161 -31.64 -11.57 18.00
CA ALA A 161 -31.57 -10.47 18.97
C ALA A 161 -30.93 -9.20 18.40
N ILE A 162 -29.91 -9.36 17.54
CA ILE A 162 -29.28 -8.25 16.79
C ILE A 162 -30.31 -7.64 15.85
N ASP A 163 -30.99 -8.45 15.03
CA ASP A 163 -31.97 -7.99 14.04
C ASP A 163 -33.12 -7.23 14.72
N GLU A 164 -33.60 -7.68 15.88
CA GLU A 164 -34.61 -6.97 16.69
C GLU A 164 -34.10 -5.59 17.15
N ALA A 165 -32.86 -5.49 17.61
CA ALA A 165 -32.29 -4.22 18.03
C ALA A 165 -32.13 -3.24 16.86
N LEU A 166 -31.68 -3.75 15.70
CA LEU A 166 -31.56 -2.97 14.47
C LEU A 166 -32.91 -2.50 13.94
N GLU A 167 -33.92 -3.37 13.96
CA GLU A 167 -35.28 -3.01 13.53
C GLU A 167 -35.90 -1.95 14.44
N TRP A 168 -35.69 -2.07 15.76
CA TRP A 168 -36.11 -1.03 16.70
C TRP A 168 -35.44 0.29 16.39
N TRP A 169 -34.13 0.30 16.13
CA TRP A 169 -33.35 1.51 15.81
C TRP A 169 -33.86 2.17 14.53
N ASN A 170 -34.10 1.38 13.48
CA ASN A 170 -34.63 1.87 12.20
C ASN A 170 -36.05 2.48 12.34
N ALA A 171 -36.88 1.90 13.22
CA ALA A 171 -38.26 2.34 13.42
C ALA A 171 -38.38 3.54 14.37
N ASN A 172 -37.38 3.83 15.19
CA ASN A 172 -37.44 4.85 16.24
C ASN A 172 -36.30 5.88 16.10
N ALA A 173 -35.06 5.53 16.46
CA ALA A 173 -33.94 6.47 16.48
C ALA A 173 -33.68 7.09 15.11
N TYR A 174 -33.70 6.32 14.03
CA TYR A 174 -33.51 6.82 12.67
C TYR A 174 -34.62 7.81 12.27
N GLU A 175 -35.87 7.53 12.61
CA GLU A 175 -37.01 8.42 12.35
C GLU A 175 -36.93 9.72 13.18
N GLU A 176 -36.28 9.68 14.34
CA GLU A 176 -35.98 10.87 15.16
C GLU A 176 -34.80 11.70 14.60
N GLY A 177 -34.11 11.22 13.54
CA GLY A 177 -33.03 11.90 12.86
C GLY A 177 -31.64 11.50 13.30
N TYR A 178 -31.46 10.43 14.08
CA TYR A 178 -30.15 9.86 14.34
C TYR A 178 -29.58 9.25 13.07
N VAL A 179 -28.32 9.58 12.78
CA VAL A 179 -27.55 9.04 11.64
C VAL A 179 -26.32 8.34 12.18
N ASN A 180 -26.03 7.17 11.65
CA ASN A 180 -24.83 6.44 11.99
C ASN A 180 -23.86 6.37 10.80
N ALA A 181 -22.96 7.35 10.72
CA ALA A 181 -21.86 7.33 9.76
C ALA A 181 -20.82 6.29 10.17
N ALA A 182 -20.27 5.58 9.19
CA ALA A 182 -19.22 4.60 9.44
C ALA A 182 -17.98 5.22 10.07
N SER A 183 -17.41 4.55 11.06
CA SER A 183 -16.03 4.77 11.48
C SER A 183 -15.13 4.16 10.41
N SER A 184 -14.35 5.00 9.72
CA SER A 184 -13.54 4.59 8.58
C SER A 184 -12.06 4.61 8.92
N SER A 185 -11.37 3.51 8.63
CA SER A 185 -9.91 3.44 8.60
C SER A 185 -9.44 2.98 7.22
N ASN A 186 -8.28 3.47 6.79
CA ASN A 186 -7.68 3.04 5.53
C ASN A 186 -6.20 2.69 5.70
N ARG A 187 -5.75 1.77 4.88
CA ARG A 187 -4.34 1.41 4.75
C ARG A 187 -4.02 1.23 3.28
N ILE A 188 -2.82 1.66 2.87
CA ILE A 188 -2.35 1.60 1.49
C ILE A 188 -0.93 1.06 1.52
N THR A 189 -0.60 0.13 0.64
CA THR A 189 0.74 -0.43 0.50
C THR A 189 1.05 -0.82 -0.93
N THR A 190 2.34 -0.76 -1.31
CA THR A 190 2.81 -1.44 -2.51
C THR A 190 2.92 -2.94 -2.23
N SER A 191 2.37 -3.74 -3.11
CA SER A 191 2.33 -5.20 -2.95
C SER A 191 3.53 -5.87 -3.59
N TYR A 192 4.34 -6.54 -2.78
CA TYR A 192 5.47 -7.37 -3.23
C TYR A 192 5.20 -8.87 -3.06
N SER A 193 4.31 -9.22 -2.13
CA SER A 193 3.74 -10.56 -1.99
C SER A 193 2.33 -10.47 -1.42
N SER A 194 1.51 -11.49 -1.66
CA SER A 194 0.13 -11.52 -1.14
C SER A 194 0.07 -11.47 0.38
N THR A 195 0.97 -12.19 1.06
CA THR A 195 1.03 -12.20 2.53
C THR A 195 1.45 -10.84 3.08
N GLN A 196 2.53 -10.24 2.55
CA GLN A 196 2.95 -8.90 2.97
C GLN A 196 1.83 -7.86 2.74
N ALA A 197 1.20 -7.86 1.56
CA ALA A 197 0.14 -6.92 1.25
C ALA A 197 -1.05 -7.07 2.19
N SER A 198 -1.48 -8.31 2.49
CA SER A 198 -2.56 -8.59 3.44
C SER A 198 -2.27 -8.03 4.82
N LEU A 199 -1.08 -8.31 5.36
CA LEU A 199 -0.68 -7.85 6.69
C LEU A 199 -0.60 -6.32 6.75
N ASP A 200 0.01 -5.68 5.75
CA ASP A 200 0.15 -4.22 5.69
C ASP A 200 -1.20 -3.49 5.65
N VAL A 201 -2.18 -4.04 4.93
CA VAL A 201 -3.51 -3.43 4.84
C VAL A 201 -4.46 -3.86 5.96
N GLY A 202 -3.98 -4.59 6.96
CA GLY A 202 -4.75 -4.96 8.14
C GLY A 202 -5.71 -6.14 7.94
N LEU A 203 -5.41 -7.00 6.97
CA LEU A 203 -6.07 -8.28 6.77
C LEU A 203 -5.20 -9.40 7.35
N ASN A 204 -5.82 -10.48 7.83
CA ASN A 204 -5.07 -11.62 8.36
C ASN A 204 -4.51 -12.53 7.24
N VAL A 205 -3.70 -13.53 7.63
CA VAL A 205 -3.08 -14.47 6.68
C VAL A 205 -4.12 -15.33 5.93
N ALA A 206 -5.27 -15.61 6.54
CA ALA A 206 -6.35 -16.37 5.89
C ALA A 206 -6.82 -15.70 4.58
N TRP A 207 -6.69 -14.38 4.49
CA TRP A 207 -6.98 -13.65 3.26
C TRP A 207 -6.00 -13.99 2.14
N ALA A 208 -4.71 -14.13 2.44
CA ALA A 208 -3.67 -14.44 1.47
C ALA A 208 -3.82 -15.85 0.86
N THR A 209 -4.54 -16.75 1.51
CA THR A 209 -4.78 -18.13 1.07
C THR A 209 -6.20 -18.40 0.59
N GLY A 210 -7.10 -17.41 0.69
CA GLY A 210 -8.52 -17.57 0.40
C GLY A 210 -8.91 -17.32 -1.07
N ASP A 211 -10.18 -17.62 -1.38
CA ASP A 211 -10.75 -17.46 -2.74
C ASP A 211 -10.73 -15.99 -3.24
N VAL A 212 -10.68 -15.02 -2.33
CA VAL A 212 -10.59 -13.59 -2.68
C VAL A 212 -9.23 -13.26 -3.28
N GLN A 213 -8.16 -13.93 -2.84
CA GLN A 213 -6.83 -13.77 -3.44
C GLN A 213 -6.81 -14.18 -4.90
N SER A 214 -7.55 -15.23 -5.28
CA SER A 214 -7.60 -15.71 -6.67
C SER A 214 -8.22 -14.70 -7.64
N GLN A 215 -8.99 -13.73 -7.14
CA GLN A 215 -9.61 -12.67 -7.94
C GLN A 215 -8.64 -11.52 -8.24
N PHE A 216 -7.55 -11.42 -7.47
CA PHE A 216 -6.54 -10.39 -7.64
C PHE A 216 -5.15 -11.02 -7.80
N ASN A 217 -4.44 -10.67 -8.85
CA ASN A 217 -3.03 -11.01 -8.97
C ASN A 217 -2.20 -9.91 -8.30
N TYR A 218 -1.66 -10.18 -7.09
CA TYR A 218 -1.06 -9.16 -6.21
C TYR A 218 0.43 -8.92 -6.44
N GLU A 219 1.09 -9.71 -7.25
CA GLU A 219 2.55 -9.65 -7.29
C GLU A 219 3.03 -8.48 -8.14
N THR A 220 3.80 -7.60 -7.53
CA THR A 220 4.67 -6.65 -8.23
C THR A 220 5.75 -7.42 -8.95
N THR A 221 5.89 -7.18 -10.24
CA THR A 221 6.92 -7.78 -11.09
C THR A 221 7.91 -6.71 -11.57
N GLU A 222 8.94 -7.11 -12.30
CA GLU A 222 9.87 -6.15 -12.93
C GLU A 222 9.20 -5.23 -13.96
N THR A 223 8.05 -5.64 -14.51
CA THR A 223 7.30 -4.88 -15.52
C THR A 223 6.04 -4.22 -14.99
N LYS A 224 5.59 -4.57 -13.77
CA LYS A 224 4.34 -4.12 -13.18
C LYS A 224 4.52 -3.72 -11.73
N ARG A 225 3.88 -2.62 -11.35
CA ARG A 225 3.75 -2.14 -9.97
C ARG A 225 2.30 -2.30 -9.51
N VAL A 226 2.10 -2.92 -8.36
CA VAL A 226 0.78 -3.13 -7.79
C VAL A 226 0.69 -2.41 -6.45
N VAL A 227 -0.31 -1.56 -6.30
CA VAL A 227 -0.69 -0.93 -5.03
C VAL A 227 -2.03 -1.50 -4.58
N MET A 228 -2.08 -1.88 -3.31
CA MET A 228 -3.28 -2.34 -2.63
C MET A 228 -3.73 -1.31 -1.61
N ALA A 229 -5.02 -1.04 -1.56
CA ALA A 229 -5.62 -0.21 -0.52
C ALA A 229 -6.86 -0.89 0.06
N THR A 230 -7.03 -0.76 1.37
CA THR A 230 -8.20 -1.26 2.09
C THR A 230 -8.85 -0.15 2.87
N TYR A 231 -10.18 -0.04 2.75
CA TYR A 231 -11.02 0.82 3.57
C TYR A 231 -11.93 -0.07 4.41
N LYS A 232 -11.72 -0.08 5.72
CA LYS A 232 -12.59 -0.74 6.69
C LYS A 232 -13.57 0.32 7.22
N GLN A 233 -14.85 0.10 6.99
CA GLN A 233 -15.93 1.00 7.38
C GLN A 233 -16.87 0.28 8.35
N ALA A 234 -16.68 0.53 9.64
CA ALA A 234 -17.48 -0.03 10.70
C ALA A 234 -18.76 0.79 10.88
N PHE A 235 -19.92 0.15 10.75
CA PHE A 235 -21.21 0.78 10.99
C PHE A 235 -21.58 0.71 12.46
N TYR A 236 -21.49 -0.46 13.08
CA TYR A 236 -21.73 -0.68 14.50
C TYR A 236 -20.96 -1.90 14.98
N THR A 237 -20.81 -1.97 16.29
CA THR A 237 -20.21 -3.12 16.97
C THR A 237 -21.23 -3.76 17.89
N VAL A 238 -21.23 -5.08 17.92
CA VAL A 238 -22.01 -5.86 18.89
C VAL A 238 -21.04 -6.49 19.86
N SER A 239 -21.15 -6.14 21.13
CA SER A 239 -20.28 -6.63 22.19
C SER A 239 -20.98 -7.60 23.10
N PHE A 240 -20.29 -8.65 23.52
CA PHE A 240 -20.68 -9.47 24.67
C PHE A 240 -20.49 -8.66 25.94
N VAL A 241 -21.51 -8.63 26.79
CA VAL A 241 -21.52 -7.85 28.03
C VAL A 241 -21.41 -8.83 29.19
N GLN A 242 -20.27 -8.85 29.85
CA GLN A 242 -20.11 -9.57 31.11
C GLN A 242 -20.71 -8.77 32.26
N GLU A 243 -21.33 -9.45 33.21
CA GLU A 243 -21.77 -8.83 34.43
C GLU A 243 -20.60 -8.54 35.37
N SER A 244 -20.74 -7.49 36.18
CA SER A 244 -19.67 -7.14 37.12
C SER A 244 -19.49 -8.25 38.16
N GLY A 245 -18.26 -8.80 38.23
CA GLY A 245 -17.91 -9.90 39.11
C GLY A 245 -18.17 -11.29 38.57
N ALA A 246 -18.55 -11.40 37.28
CA ALA A 246 -18.64 -12.69 36.60
C ALA A 246 -17.33 -13.48 36.68
N GLN A 247 -17.45 -14.77 36.93
CA GLN A 247 -16.31 -15.69 36.97
C GLN A 247 -16.21 -16.45 35.65
N PRO A 248 -15.04 -17.02 35.30
CA PRO A 248 -14.86 -17.78 34.05
C PRO A 248 -15.88 -18.92 33.86
N GLU A 249 -16.29 -19.57 34.92
CA GLU A 249 -17.27 -20.66 34.90
C GLU A 249 -18.71 -20.22 34.61
N ASP A 250 -19.04 -18.94 34.80
CA ASP A 250 -20.40 -18.44 34.65
C ASP A 250 -20.92 -18.46 33.20
N VAL A 251 -20.02 -18.66 32.23
CA VAL A 251 -20.37 -18.77 30.82
C VAL A 251 -20.96 -20.13 30.42
N PHE A 252 -20.80 -21.16 31.26
CA PHE A 252 -21.25 -22.51 30.97
C PHE A 252 -22.67 -22.73 31.51
N GLY A 253 -23.45 -23.53 30.82
CA GLY A 253 -24.75 -24.00 31.29
C GLY A 253 -24.66 -24.95 32.49
N PRO A 254 -25.77 -25.20 33.20
CA PRO A 254 -25.79 -25.97 34.45
C PRO A 254 -25.39 -27.45 34.28
N GLU A 255 -25.53 -28.00 33.08
CA GLU A 255 -25.26 -29.41 32.80
C GLU A 255 -23.80 -29.66 32.37
N VAL A 256 -22.95 -28.59 32.27
CA VAL A 256 -21.56 -28.72 31.86
C VAL A 256 -20.71 -29.27 33.02
N THR A 257 -20.03 -30.38 32.77
CA THR A 257 -19.15 -31.04 33.74
C THR A 257 -17.72 -30.59 33.63
N LEU A 258 -16.96 -30.66 34.75
CA LEU A 258 -15.53 -30.42 34.76
C LEU A 258 -14.78 -31.32 33.74
N GLN A 259 -15.18 -32.58 33.61
CA GLN A 259 -14.56 -33.50 32.67
C GLN A 259 -14.70 -33.04 31.21
N ALA A 260 -15.88 -32.49 30.85
CA ALA A 260 -16.10 -31.97 29.50
C ALA A 260 -15.23 -30.73 29.23
N VAL A 261 -15.10 -29.83 30.23
CA VAL A 261 -14.24 -28.65 30.12
C VAL A 261 -12.76 -29.03 29.99
N GLN A 262 -12.30 -30.00 30.79
CA GLN A 262 -10.92 -30.52 30.71
C GLN A 262 -10.61 -31.26 29.40
N ALA A 263 -11.62 -31.81 28.74
CA ALA A 263 -11.44 -32.47 27.45
C ALA A 263 -11.34 -31.48 26.27
N ALA A 264 -11.91 -30.28 26.43
CA ALA A 264 -11.93 -29.26 25.38
C ALA A 264 -10.82 -28.22 25.53
N PHE A 265 -10.38 -27.94 26.75
CA PHE A 265 -9.44 -26.85 27.02
C PHE A 265 -8.26 -27.34 27.85
N ASP A 266 -7.08 -26.88 27.50
CA ASP A 266 -5.86 -27.08 28.25
C ASP A 266 -4.92 -25.85 28.16
N SER A 267 -3.66 -25.99 28.55
CA SER A 267 -2.68 -24.89 28.50
C SER A 267 -2.17 -24.59 27.08
N ASP A 268 -2.33 -25.52 26.13
CA ASP A 268 -1.95 -25.32 24.72
C ASP A 268 -3.11 -24.79 23.88
N ALA A 269 -4.35 -24.98 24.35
CA ALA A 269 -5.59 -24.49 23.75
C ALA A 269 -6.52 -23.90 24.85
N PRO A 270 -6.13 -22.81 25.52
CA PRO A 270 -6.94 -22.23 26.60
C PRO A 270 -8.25 -21.65 26.07
N PRO A 271 -9.31 -21.62 26.92
CA PRO A 271 -10.57 -21.08 26.52
C PRO A 271 -10.50 -19.58 26.29
N ALA A 272 -11.13 -19.18 25.19
CA ALA A 272 -11.34 -17.79 24.83
C ALA A 272 -12.80 -17.59 24.37
N TYR A 273 -13.20 -16.35 24.22
CA TYR A 273 -14.53 -16.01 23.71
C TYR A 273 -14.48 -14.83 22.74
N ILE A 274 -15.43 -14.78 21.84
CA ILE A 274 -15.61 -13.66 20.93
C ILE A 274 -16.22 -12.50 21.73
N ALA A 275 -15.39 -11.50 22.02
CA ALA A 275 -15.77 -10.36 22.86
C ALA A 275 -16.64 -9.35 22.11
N SER A 276 -16.38 -9.17 20.81
CA SER A 276 -17.16 -8.28 19.96
C SER A 276 -17.08 -8.69 18.49
N VAL A 277 -18.11 -8.33 17.75
CA VAL A 277 -18.16 -8.44 16.28
C VAL A 277 -18.50 -7.07 15.72
N THR A 278 -17.67 -6.58 14.80
CA THR A 278 -17.86 -5.32 14.10
C THR A 278 -18.57 -5.58 12.77
N TYR A 279 -19.65 -4.88 12.55
CA TYR A 279 -20.49 -4.95 11.33
C TYR A 279 -20.25 -3.72 10.47
N GLY A 280 -20.18 -3.93 9.15
CA GLY A 280 -19.92 -2.85 8.22
C GLY A 280 -19.58 -3.36 6.83
N ARG A 281 -18.58 -2.73 6.19
CA ARG A 281 -18.06 -3.18 4.91
C ARG A 281 -16.54 -3.02 4.84
N ILE A 282 -15.91 -3.84 4.02
CA ILE A 282 -14.50 -3.70 3.62
C ILE A 282 -14.46 -3.44 2.12
N ILE A 283 -13.82 -2.36 1.71
CA ILE A 283 -13.57 -2.03 0.30
C ILE A 283 -12.09 -2.25 0.04
N MET A 284 -11.77 -3.07 -0.94
CA MET A 284 -10.40 -3.35 -1.35
C MET A 284 -10.20 -2.84 -2.76
N PHE A 285 -9.16 -2.04 -2.96
CA PHE A 285 -8.71 -1.55 -4.26
C PHE A 285 -7.39 -2.22 -4.62
N ARG A 286 -7.26 -2.60 -5.88
CA ARG A 286 -6.01 -2.99 -6.51
C ARG A 286 -5.76 -2.06 -7.68
N MET A 287 -4.64 -1.34 -7.65
CA MET A 287 -4.18 -0.52 -8.76
C MET A 287 -2.92 -1.12 -9.34
N GLU A 288 -2.93 -1.41 -10.63
CA GLU A 288 -1.78 -1.93 -11.37
C GLU A 288 -1.34 -0.91 -12.42
N THR A 289 -0.03 -0.66 -12.48
CA THR A 289 0.60 0.22 -13.46
C THR A 289 1.96 -0.32 -13.90
N ALA A 290 2.60 0.32 -14.89
CA ALA A 290 3.93 -0.04 -15.32
C ALA A 290 4.98 0.20 -14.22
N SER A 291 6.04 -0.61 -14.18
CA SER A 291 7.12 -0.52 -13.19
C SER A 291 8.06 0.69 -13.39
N SER A 292 7.85 1.50 -14.43
CA SER A 292 8.58 2.76 -14.65
C SER A 292 8.31 3.83 -13.60
N TYR A 293 7.20 3.68 -12.84
CA TYR A 293 6.86 4.55 -11.73
C TYR A 293 7.38 3.96 -10.41
N THR A 294 7.82 4.81 -9.50
CA THR A 294 8.21 4.38 -8.15
C THR A 294 6.99 3.97 -7.32
N ALA A 295 7.20 3.14 -6.29
CA ALA A 295 6.14 2.76 -5.35
C ALA A 295 5.45 3.99 -4.74
N ALA A 296 6.24 4.98 -4.32
CA ALA A 296 5.74 6.21 -3.72
C ALA A 296 4.87 7.04 -4.68
N GLU A 297 5.24 7.15 -5.96
CA GLU A 297 4.44 7.85 -6.98
C GLU A 297 3.09 7.16 -7.21
N VAL A 298 3.07 5.82 -7.28
CA VAL A 298 1.84 5.05 -7.52
C VAL A 298 0.90 5.13 -6.31
N GLU A 299 1.42 5.04 -5.08
CA GLU A 299 0.64 5.26 -3.87
C GLU A 299 0.07 6.69 -3.78
N ALA A 300 0.87 7.69 -4.17
CA ALA A 300 0.44 9.08 -4.19
C ALA A 300 -0.66 9.32 -5.25
N ALA A 301 -0.53 8.73 -6.45
CA ALA A 301 -1.55 8.78 -7.49
C ALA A 301 -2.86 8.11 -7.05
N PHE A 302 -2.78 6.98 -6.33
CA PHE A 302 -3.96 6.35 -5.74
C PHE A 302 -4.62 7.27 -4.70
N LYS A 303 -3.85 7.88 -3.79
CA LYS A 303 -4.37 8.84 -2.80
C LYS A 303 -5.04 10.05 -3.45
N TYR A 304 -4.50 10.53 -4.56
CA TYR A 304 -5.10 11.60 -5.36
C TYR A 304 -6.46 11.17 -5.93
N ALA A 305 -6.57 9.97 -6.52
CA ALA A 305 -7.85 9.41 -6.98
C ALA A 305 -8.85 9.19 -5.83
N ALA A 306 -8.37 8.92 -4.61
CA ALA A 306 -9.16 8.80 -3.40
C ALA A 306 -9.52 10.16 -2.74
N GLY A 307 -9.17 11.29 -3.37
CA GLY A 307 -9.60 12.63 -2.97
C GLY A 307 -8.57 13.49 -2.26
N THR A 308 -7.30 13.05 -2.16
CA THR A 308 -6.23 13.90 -1.61
C THR A 308 -5.92 15.05 -2.56
N GLN A 309 -5.93 16.28 -2.06
CA GLN A 309 -5.59 17.48 -2.83
C GLN A 309 -4.07 17.58 -3.02
N VAL A 310 -3.64 18.01 -4.19
CA VAL A 310 -2.23 18.18 -4.57
C VAL A 310 -2.03 19.46 -5.37
N ASP A 311 -0.77 19.90 -5.48
CA ASP A 311 -0.40 21.05 -6.32
C ASP A 311 -0.46 20.69 -7.82
N GLY A 312 -0.68 21.69 -8.68
CA GLY A 312 -0.98 21.49 -10.09
C GLY A 312 0.09 20.74 -10.91
N ASP A 313 1.38 20.91 -10.57
CA ASP A 313 2.46 20.17 -11.26
C ASP A 313 2.42 18.68 -10.95
N LEU A 314 2.07 18.30 -9.71
CA LEU A 314 1.89 16.91 -9.29
C LEU A 314 0.58 16.33 -9.85
N GLU A 315 -0.44 17.15 -10.03
CA GLU A 315 -1.73 16.73 -10.59
C GLU A 315 -1.56 16.11 -11.99
N ALA A 316 -0.83 16.79 -12.88
CA ALA A 316 -0.57 16.30 -14.24
C ALA A 316 0.18 14.94 -14.20
N ARG A 317 1.15 14.79 -13.29
CA ARG A 317 1.91 13.54 -13.10
C ARG A 317 1.02 12.40 -12.63
N TYR A 318 0.14 12.65 -11.64
CA TYR A 318 -0.76 11.61 -11.12
C TYR A 318 -1.85 11.23 -12.12
N GLN A 319 -2.36 12.16 -12.91
CA GLN A 319 -3.27 11.87 -14.03
C GLN A 319 -2.61 10.99 -15.09
N GLU A 320 -1.34 11.23 -15.41
CA GLU A 320 -0.56 10.38 -16.32
C GLU A 320 -0.48 8.94 -15.78
N ILE A 321 -0.09 8.76 -14.49
CA ILE A 321 -0.03 7.44 -13.85
C ILE A 321 -1.39 6.75 -13.87
N LEU A 322 -2.45 7.44 -13.46
CA LEU A 322 -3.82 6.89 -13.44
C LEU A 322 -4.31 6.51 -14.84
N SER A 323 -3.96 7.29 -15.88
CA SER A 323 -4.37 7.00 -17.26
C SER A 323 -3.74 5.72 -17.82
N SER A 324 -2.57 5.34 -17.30
CA SER A 324 -1.84 4.12 -17.65
C SER A 324 -2.11 2.95 -16.68
N SER A 325 -2.98 3.15 -15.68
CA SER A 325 -3.29 2.17 -14.63
C SER A 325 -4.63 1.50 -14.85
N THR A 326 -4.76 0.29 -14.30
CA THR A 326 -6.05 -0.38 -14.10
C THR A 326 -6.36 -0.39 -12.60
N VAL A 327 -7.61 -0.08 -12.24
CA VAL A 327 -8.10 -0.12 -10.86
C VAL A 327 -9.24 -1.13 -10.77
N GLU A 328 -9.09 -2.10 -9.89
CA GLU A 328 -10.10 -3.10 -9.56
C GLU A 328 -10.59 -2.87 -8.14
N VAL A 329 -11.87 -3.11 -7.91
CA VAL A 329 -12.51 -2.93 -6.60
C VAL A 329 -13.24 -4.21 -6.21
N VAL A 330 -13.06 -4.64 -4.97
CA VAL A 330 -13.87 -5.69 -4.35
C VAL A 330 -14.46 -5.14 -3.04
N THR A 331 -15.74 -5.31 -2.87
CA THR A 331 -16.44 -4.88 -1.65
C THR A 331 -17.03 -6.10 -0.93
N LEU A 332 -16.70 -6.25 0.35
CA LEU A 332 -17.34 -7.19 1.26
C LEU A 332 -18.37 -6.41 2.10
N GLY A 333 -19.64 -6.77 1.98
CA GLY A 333 -20.75 -6.04 2.61
C GLY A 333 -21.14 -4.77 1.87
N GLY A 334 -22.18 -4.11 2.35
CA GLY A 334 -22.75 -2.92 1.73
C GLY A 334 -23.77 -3.22 0.64
N ASN A 335 -24.13 -2.22 -0.16
CA ASN A 335 -25.10 -2.37 -1.25
C ASN A 335 -24.51 -3.17 -2.41
N ALA A 336 -25.24 -4.19 -2.86
CA ALA A 336 -24.82 -5.10 -3.95
C ALA A 336 -24.51 -4.40 -5.29
N ALA A 337 -24.93 -3.16 -5.49
CA ALA A 337 -24.65 -2.40 -6.71
C ALA A 337 -23.16 -1.99 -6.87
N VAL A 338 -22.33 -2.15 -5.85
CA VAL A 338 -20.91 -1.75 -5.85
C VAL A 338 -19.96 -2.97 -5.78
N ALA A 339 -20.50 -4.18 -5.72
CA ALA A 339 -19.72 -5.40 -5.57
C ALA A 339 -19.07 -5.82 -6.91
N SER A 340 -17.76 -5.65 -7.03
CA SER A 340 -16.90 -6.15 -8.11
C SER A 340 -17.08 -5.47 -9.48
N GLU A 341 -16.60 -4.25 -9.63
CA GLU A 341 -16.47 -3.60 -10.94
C GLU A 341 -15.04 -3.13 -11.19
N ALA A 342 -14.59 -3.22 -12.45
CA ALA A 342 -13.40 -2.49 -12.90
C ALA A 342 -13.75 -0.99 -12.91
N VAL A 343 -13.06 -0.20 -12.10
CA VAL A 343 -13.32 1.22 -11.96
C VAL A 343 -12.32 2.02 -12.77
N THR A 344 -12.82 2.96 -13.55
CA THR A 344 -11.96 3.92 -14.25
C THR A 344 -11.66 5.09 -13.32
N ALA A 345 -10.44 5.12 -12.76
CA ALA A 345 -9.94 6.26 -12.01
C ALA A 345 -8.92 7.02 -12.88
N ARG A 346 -9.20 8.28 -13.23
CA ARG A 346 -8.33 9.13 -14.07
C ARG A 346 -8.09 10.51 -13.49
N SER A 347 -8.88 10.91 -12.51
CA SER A 347 -8.89 12.26 -11.95
C SER A 347 -8.98 12.25 -10.43
N ALA A 348 -8.79 13.43 -9.83
CA ALA A 348 -8.96 13.63 -8.39
C ALA A 348 -10.34 13.19 -7.93
N GLY A 349 -10.36 12.34 -6.91
CA GLY A 349 -11.61 11.97 -6.25
C GLY A 349 -12.51 10.99 -7.01
N ASP A 350 -12.06 10.38 -8.11
CA ASP A 350 -12.87 9.41 -8.87
C ASP A 350 -13.28 8.19 -8.03
N LEU A 351 -12.50 7.84 -7.00
CA LEU A 351 -12.82 6.76 -6.07
C LEU A 351 -13.70 7.20 -4.89
N VAL A 352 -13.86 8.51 -4.68
CA VAL A 352 -14.62 9.07 -3.54
C VAL A 352 -16.06 8.55 -3.48
N PRO A 353 -16.85 8.47 -4.58
CA PRO A 353 -18.22 7.95 -4.53
C PRO A 353 -18.32 6.51 -4.03
N ILE A 354 -17.28 5.69 -4.26
CA ILE A 354 -17.23 4.31 -3.78
C ILE A 354 -16.95 4.29 -2.27
N ILE A 355 -16.08 5.18 -1.80
CA ILE A 355 -15.60 5.23 -0.41
C ILE A 355 -16.60 5.94 0.50
N THR A 356 -17.29 6.99 0.01
CA THR A 356 -18.12 7.89 0.82
C THR A 356 -19.59 7.85 0.40
N GLY A 357 -20.39 8.78 0.88
CA GLY A 357 -21.81 8.93 0.54
C GLY A 357 -22.72 7.96 1.28
N GLU A 358 -23.87 7.65 0.71
CA GLU A 358 -24.89 6.78 1.32
C GLU A 358 -24.37 5.37 1.64
N ASN A 359 -23.37 4.91 0.88
CA ASN A 359 -22.74 3.62 1.10
C ASN A 359 -21.86 3.56 2.36
N ALA A 360 -21.46 4.70 2.93
CA ALA A 360 -20.68 4.79 4.16
C ALA A 360 -21.54 5.05 5.41
N VAL A 361 -22.86 4.86 5.31
CA VAL A 361 -23.81 5.08 6.40
C VAL A 361 -24.64 3.81 6.60
N TYR A 362 -24.83 3.42 7.86
CA TYR A 362 -25.76 2.34 8.20
C TYR A 362 -27.19 2.76 7.83
N SER A 363 -27.90 1.85 7.19
CA SER A 363 -29.34 1.98 6.93
C SER A 363 -29.95 0.59 6.75
N ARG A 364 -31.29 0.53 6.74
CA ARG A 364 -32.02 -0.71 6.46
C ARG A 364 -31.65 -1.34 5.10
N SER A 365 -31.32 -0.53 4.10
CA SER A 365 -30.86 -0.98 2.78
C SER A 365 -29.35 -1.20 2.69
N ASN A 366 -28.60 -0.81 3.72
CA ASN A 366 -27.15 -0.97 3.84
C ASN A 366 -26.79 -1.44 5.27
N PRO A 367 -27.22 -2.65 5.69
CA PRO A 367 -27.09 -3.11 7.07
C PRO A 367 -25.67 -3.47 7.49
N GLY A 368 -24.78 -3.67 6.53
CA GLY A 368 -23.44 -4.20 6.77
C GLY A 368 -23.44 -5.73 6.93
N VAL A 369 -22.23 -6.28 6.98
CA VAL A 369 -21.96 -7.68 7.32
C VAL A 369 -20.92 -7.73 8.43
N PRO A 370 -20.72 -8.85 9.12
CA PRO A 370 -19.58 -9.02 10.03
C PRO A 370 -18.26 -8.83 9.25
N ILE A 371 -17.44 -7.86 9.67
CA ILE A 371 -16.18 -7.52 9.00
C ILE A 371 -14.96 -7.75 9.87
N ALA A 372 -15.12 -7.77 11.19
CA ALA A 372 -14.05 -8.07 12.13
C ALA A 372 -14.61 -8.57 13.46
N TYR A 373 -13.77 -9.26 14.23
CA TYR A 373 -14.08 -9.68 15.58
C TYR A 373 -12.85 -9.54 16.48
N ALA A 374 -13.09 -9.38 17.77
CA ALA A 374 -12.08 -9.39 18.81
C ALA A 374 -12.28 -10.57 19.75
N VAL A 375 -11.20 -11.16 20.23
CA VAL A 375 -11.22 -12.33 21.12
C VAL A 375 -10.57 -11.96 22.44
N LYS A 376 -11.10 -12.48 23.54
CA LYS A 376 -10.54 -12.37 24.88
C LYS A 376 -10.37 -13.75 25.50
N TYR A 377 -9.32 -13.90 26.33
CA TYR A 377 -9.16 -15.09 27.14
C TYR A 377 -10.21 -15.14 28.25
N LEU A 378 -10.81 -16.32 28.43
CA LEU A 378 -11.88 -16.48 29.42
C LEU A 378 -11.38 -16.34 30.86
N LYS A 379 -10.11 -16.69 31.13
CA LYS A 379 -9.49 -16.69 32.45
C LYS A 379 -9.42 -15.29 33.07
N ASP A 380 -9.08 -14.25 32.31
CA ASP A 380 -8.67 -12.94 32.82
C ASP A 380 -9.13 -11.76 31.98
N ASP A 381 -9.98 -11.98 30.98
CA ASP A 381 -10.46 -10.96 30.05
C ASP A 381 -9.38 -10.21 29.26
N GLN A 382 -8.14 -10.74 29.23
CA GLN A 382 -7.12 -10.15 28.39
C GLN A 382 -7.46 -10.31 26.92
N LEU A 383 -7.20 -9.26 26.16
CA LEU A 383 -7.37 -9.28 24.71
C LEU A 383 -6.35 -10.23 24.07
N ALA A 384 -6.83 -11.16 23.27
CA ALA A 384 -5.99 -12.06 22.49
C ALA A 384 -5.42 -11.29 21.28
N LYS A 385 -4.11 -11.04 21.31
CA LYS A 385 -3.38 -10.47 20.17
C LYS A 385 -2.84 -11.58 19.28
N LEU A 386 -2.98 -11.44 17.97
CA LEU A 386 -2.48 -12.39 16.99
C LEU A 386 -1.26 -11.80 16.28
N GLY A 387 -0.11 -12.44 16.45
CA GLY A 387 1.14 -12.00 15.84
C GLY A 387 1.46 -12.74 14.56
N TYR A 388 1.93 -12.01 13.55
CA TYR A 388 2.33 -12.56 12.27
C TYR A 388 3.70 -12.05 11.87
N THR A 389 4.46 -12.91 11.21
CA THR A 389 5.73 -12.55 10.57
C THR A 389 5.78 -13.11 9.17
N THR A 390 6.38 -12.37 8.25
CA THR A 390 6.63 -12.83 6.88
C THR A 390 7.88 -12.19 6.31
N GLU A 391 8.57 -12.90 5.44
CA GLU A 391 9.68 -12.37 4.65
C GLU A 391 9.21 -12.11 3.23
N TYR A 392 9.63 -10.99 2.66
CA TYR A 392 9.36 -10.65 1.27
C TYR A 392 10.49 -9.81 0.69
N THR A 393 10.66 -9.84 -0.64
CA THR A 393 11.68 -9.06 -1.33
C THR A 393 11.03 -7.93 -2.12
N ALA A 394 11.38 -6.69 -1.77
CA ALA A 394 11.04 -5.49 -2.53
C ALA A 394 12.11 -5.23 -3.59
N THR A 395 11.70 -5.09 -4.85
CA THR A 395 12.58 -4.72 -5.96
C THR A 395 12.21 -3.34 -6.47
N GLU A 396 13.15 -2.39 -6.34
CA GLU A 396 13.02 -1.04 -6.85
C GLU A 396 14.07 -0.80 -7.93
N CYS A 397 13.61 -0.51 -9.16
CA CYS A 397 14.50 -0.24 -10.29
C CYS A 397 14.39 1.22 -10.70
N SER A 398 15.54 1.83 -10.99
CA SER A 398 15.65 3.12 -11.63
C SER A 398 16.39 2.97 -12.96
N SER A 399 16.01 3.77 -13.93
CA SER A 399 16.65 3.77 -15.25
C SER A 399 17.16 5.17 -15.55
N VAL A 400 18.41 5.25 -16.00
CA VAL A 400 19.06 6.49 -16.37
C VAL A 400 19.52 6.38 -17.81
N GLN A 401 19.15 7.36 -18.63
CA GLN A 401 19.70 7.50 -19.98
C GLN A 401 21.20 7.83 -19.85
N THR A 402 22.08 6.99 -20.39
CA THR A 402 23.55 7.18 -20.30
C THR A 402 24.13 7.88 -21.52
N ILE A 403 23.41 7.90 -22.63
CA ILE A 403 23.81 8.52 -23.88
C ILE A 403 22.73 9.50 -24.34
N ASN A 404 23.17 10.67 -24.84
CA ASN A 404 22.28 11.56 -25.59
C ASN A 404 22.63 11.53 -27.06
N THR A 405 21.65 11.42 -27.93
CA THR A 405 21.78 11.68 -29.35
C THR A 405 21.63 13.19 -29.59
N ILE A 406 22.71 13.83 -30.04
CA ILE A 406 22.75 15.26 -30.35
C ILE A 406 22.51 15.44 -31.83
N THR A 407 21.57 16.28 -32.19
CA THR A 407 21.29 16.68 -33.56
C THR A 407 21.58 18.18 -33.71
N VAL A 408 22.57 18.51 -34.55
CA VAL A 408 22.91 19.90 -34.89
C VAL A 408 22.40 20.20 -36.29
N HIS A 409 21.44 21.11 -36.40
CA HIS A 409 20.92 21.61 -37.66
C HIS A 409 21.64 22.92 -38.02
N LEU A 410 22.57 22.89 -38.98
CA LEU A 410 23.22 24.06 -39.54
C LEU A 410 22.26 24.68 -40.59
N LYS A 411 21.75 25.88 -40.33
CA LYS A 411 20.70 26.48 -41.15
C LYS A 411 21.23 27.35 -42.26
N GLU A 412 22.03 28.34 -41.89
CA GLU A 412 22.54 29.33 -42.84
C GLU A 412 23.80 30.01 -42.34
N PHE A 413 24.63 30.48 -43.27
CA PHE A 413 25.57 31.58 -43.04
C PHE A 413 24.89 32.90 -43.40
N TYR A 414 25.11 33.92 -42.60
CA TYR A 414 24.49 35.21 -42.73
C TYR A 414 25.51 36.32 -42.61
N VAL A 415 25.59 37.24 -43.59
CA VAL A 415 26.45 38.40 -43.60
C VAL A 415 25.69 39.58 -43.01
N ARG A 416 26.14 40.09 -41.88
CA ARG A 416 25.57 41.33 -41.30
C ARG A 416 26.14 42.57 -41.93
N LYS A 417 27.48 42.55 -42.19
CA LYS A 417 28.25 43.59 -42.84
C LYS A 417 29.29 42.94 -43.74
N ASP A 418 29.33 43.38 -44.99
CA ASP A 418 30.09 42.74 -46.08
C ASP A 418 31.56 43.11 -46.16
N CYS A 419 32.05 44.02 -45.39
CA CYS A 419 33.44 44.46 -45.36
C CYS A 419 33.82 45.48 -46.46
N ASP A 420 33.22 45.43 -47.62
CA ASP A 420 33.63 46.19 -48.82
C ASP A 420 33.13 47.65 -48.85
N GLY A 421 32.25 48.05 -48.00
CA GLY A 421 31.76 49.39 -47.84
C GLY A 421 31.01 49.93 -49.10
N ILE A 422 31.68 50.65 -49.99
CA ILE A 422 31.04 51.27 -51.16
C ILE A 422 31.37 50.51 -52.46
N GLU A 423 32.23 49.50 -52.43
CA GLU A 423 32.82 48.89 -53.64
C GLU A 423 32.19 47.61 -54.15
N GLY A 424 31.10 47.13 -53.53
CA GLY A 424 30.36 45.96 -54.00
C GLY A 424 30.01 44.95 -52.91
N ASP A 425 29.71 43.73 -53.30
CA ASP A 425 29.45 42.58 -52.38
C ASP A 425 30.76 41.87 -52.06
N GLY A 426 31.00 41.49 -50.78
CA GLY A 426 32.18 40.80 -50.34
C GLY A 426 32.24 39.33 -50.76
N GLU A 427 33.45 38.83 -51.06
CA GLU A 427 33.71 37.42 -51.39
C GLU A 427 34.07 36.64 -50.13
N PHE A 428 33.15 35.77 -49.68
CA PHE A 428 33.30 35.02 -48.44
C PHE A 428 33.60 33.55 -48.66
N GLU A 429 34.53 33.02 -47.84
CA GLU A 429 34.65 31.60 -47.55
C GLU A 429 34.16 31.34 -46.12
N PHE A 430 33.11 30.53 -45.98
CA PHE A 430 32.57 30.11 -44.70
C PHE A 430 32.90 28.65 -44.42
N ARG A 431 33.23 28.33 -43.15
CA ARG A 431 33.43 26.96 -42.71
C ARG A 431 32.80 26.74 -41.33
N ALA A 432 31.94 25.73 -41.25
CA ALA A 432 31.37 25.26 -39.99
C ALA A 432 31.88 23.85 -39.66
N ILE A 433 32.45 23.67 -38.48
CA ILE A 433 32.92 22.38 -37.96
C ILE A 433 32.08 22.03 -36.72
N VAL A 434 31.51 20.85 -36.74
CA VAL A 434 30.82 20.26 -35.58
C VAL A 434 31.72 19.18 -34.98
N ASN A 435 32.04 19.30 -33.71
CA ASN A 435 32.81 18.31 -32.95
C ASN A 435 31.90 17.73 -31.86
N GLY A 436 31.85 16.40 -31.73
CA GLY A 436 31.12 15.69 -30.71
C GLY A 436 32.00 14.61 -30.07
N GLY A 437 32.04 14.52 -28.74
CA GLY A 437 32.80 13.50 -28.02
C GLY A 437 34.29 13.46 -28.36
N GLY A 438 34.91 14.61 -28.61
CA GLY A 438 36.35 14.70 -28.98
C GLY A 438 36.67 14.42 -30.46
N THR A 439 35.68 14.06 -31.27
CA THR A 439 35.85 13.77 -32.70
C THR A 439 35.13 14.80 -33.58
N ARG A 440 35.58 14.92 -34.84
CA ARG A 440 34.91 15.76 -35.83
C ARG A 440 33.70 15.01 -36.39
N ALA A 441 32.50 15.51 -36.08
CA ALA A 441 31.22 14.95 -36.54
C ALA A 441 30.76 15.54 -37.89
N GLY A 442 31.13 16.81 -38.19
CA GLY A 442 30.79 17.46 -39.46
C GLY A 442 31.77 18.56 -39.82
N ASP A 443 31.98 18.83 -41.14
CA ASP A 443 32.83 19.89 -41.68
C ASP A 443 32.25 20.39 -43.01
N PHE A 444 31.78 21.63 -43.03
CA PHE A 444 31.04 22.22 -44.14
C PHE A 444 31.69 23.53 -44.59
N ILE A 445 32.00 23.62 -45.88
CA ILE A 445 32.60 24.80 -46.49
C ILE A 445 31.68 25.34 -47.56
N ARG A 446 31.51 26.66 -47.63
CA ARG A 446 30.78 27.37 -48.69
C ARG A 446 31.48 28.66 -49.07
N GLU A 447 31.54 28.94 -50.35
CA GLU A 447 32.02 30.19 -50.90
C GLU A 447 30.83 30.95 -51.52
N ALA A 448 30.74 32.24 -51.32
CA ALA A 448 29.69 33.09 -51.88
C ALA A 448 30.10 34.56 -51.93
N THR A 449 29.62 35.27 -52.91
CA THR A 449 29.71 36.74 -52.98
C THR A 449 28.42 37.30 -52.42
N LEU A 450 28.50 38.03 -51.30
CA LEU A 450 27.34 38.47 -50.53
C LEU A 450 27.52 39.90 -49.99
N GLY A 451 26.52 40.73 -50.24
CA GLY A 451 26.41 42.06 -49.60
C GLY A 451 25.73 42.00 -48.19
N ASP A 452 25.54 43.15 -47.60
CA ASP A 452 24.85 43.34 -46.32
C ASP A 452 23.49 42.61 -46.30
N GLY A 453 23.28 41.74 -45.32
CA GLY A 453 22.02 40.95 -45.21
C GLY A 453 21.98 39.70 -46.07
N GLY A 454 23.06 39.40 -46.83
CA GLY A 454 23.18 38.22 -47.68
C GLY A 454 23.21 36.91 -46.88
N ARG A 455 22.73 35.82 -47.52
CA ARG A 455 22.60 34.51 -46.87
C ARG A 455 22.98 33.35 -47.77
N VAL A 456 23.64 32.35 -47.21
CA VAL A 456 23.84 31.04 -47.82
C VAL A 456 23.14 29.98 -46.96
N ARG A 457 22.12 29.33 -47.51
CA ARG A 457 21.44 28.22 -46.83
C ARG A 457 22.33 27.00 -46.80
N LEU A 458 22.49 26.38 -45.66
CA LEU A 458 23.20 25.13 -45.45
C LEU A 458 22.25 23.95 -45.48
N ASN A 459 21.21 23.98 -44.64
CA ASN A 459 20.24 22.88 -44.43
C ASN A 459 20.96 21.53 -44.16
N GLU A 460 22.06 21.56 -43.45
CA GLU A 460 22.84 20.37 -43.11
C GLU A 460 22.50 19.89 -41.70
N GLU A 461 22.42 18.58 -41.55
CA GLU A 461 22.15 17.94 -40.26
C GLU A 461 23.32 17.06 -39.85
N VAL A 462 23.77 17.18 -38.61
CA VAL A 462 24.85 16.37 -38.03
C VAL A 462 24.30 15.69 -36.79
N VAL A 463 24.31 14.34 -36.80
CA VAL A 463 23.83 13.53 -35.70
C VAL A 463 25.01 12.74 -35.12
N PHE A 464 25.14 12.74 -33.81
CA PHE A 464 26.16 11.96 -33.10
C PHE A 464 25.70 11.66 -31.66
N ASP A 465 26.22 10.57 -31.10
CA ASP A 465 25.95 10.18 -29.72
C ASP A 465 27.07 10.67 -28.81
N ILE A 466 26.69 11.05 -27.58
CA ILE A 466 27.62 11.50 -26.55
C ILE A 466 27.16 11.02 -25.18
N GLU A 467 28.08 10.47 -24.39
CA GLU A 467 27.79 10.01 -23.04
C GLU A 467 27.35 11.17 -22.12
N ARG A 468 26.36 10.92 -21.27
CA ARG A 468 25.87 11.85 -20.23
C ARG A 468 26.81 11.83 -19.02
N GLN A 469 28.06 12.20 -19.21
CA GLN A 469 29.05 12.31 -18.15
C GLN A 469 29.36 13.78 -17.91
N ASP A 470 29.43 14.18 -16.64
CA ASP A 470 29.79 15.55 -16.24
C ASP A 470 31.10 15.97 -16.88
N GLY A 471 31.12 17.11 -17.57
CA GLY A 471 32.25 17.62 -18.29
C GLY A 471 32.36 17.17 -19.75
N ASN A 472 31.58 16.21 -20.24
CA ASN A 472 31.53 15.90 -21.66
C ASN A 472 31.02 17.10 -22.47
N GLU A 473 31.59 17.36 -23.62
CA GLU A 473 31.27 18.53 -24.43
C GLU A 473 31.13 18.21 -25.92
N PHE A 474 30.32 19.00 -26.60
CA PHE A 474 30.36 19.16 -28.03
C PHE A 474 30.50 20.62 -28.40
N GLY A 475 31.00 20.89 -29.58
CA GLY A 475 31.28 22.26 -29.98
C GLY A 475 31.06 22.52 -31.46
N ILE A 476 30.65 23.74 -31.77
CA ILE A 476 30.55 24.27 -33.10
C ILE A 476 31.60 25.35 -33.27
N THR A 477 32.45 25.18 -34.30
CA THR A 477 33.47 26.16 -34.70
C THR A 477 33.05 26.77 -36.02
N PHE A 478 33.00 28.08 -36.06
CA PHE A 478 32.71 28.85 -37.26
C PHE A 478 33.91 29.67 -37.68
N TYR A 479 34.30 29.51 -38.94
CA TYR A 479 35.28 30.33 -39.58
C TYR A 479 34.61 31.13 -40.70
N SER A 480 35.01 32.39 -40.83
CA SER A 480 34.66 33.24 -41.96
C SER A 480 35.92 33.96 -42.44
N THR A 481 36.10 33.95 -43.75
CA THR A 481 37.23 34.64 -44.43
C THR A 481 36.61 35.42 -45.57
N GLU A 482 36.95 36.67 -45.69
CA GLU A 482 36.57 37.51 -46.81
C GLU A 482 37.83 37.74 -47.67
N TRP A 483 37.65 37.82 -49.01
CA TRP A 483 38.68 37.92 -49.97
C TRP A 483 38.43 39.10 -50.92
N ASP A 484 39.44 39.98 -51.09
CA ASP A 484 39.43 41.01 -52.14
C ASP A 484 39.92 40.46 -53.47
N LYS A 485 39.14 40.64 -54.57
CA LYS A 485 39.58 40.42 -55.92
C LYS A 485 40.07 41.72 -56.51
N LYS A 486 41.37 41.88 -56.67
CA LYS A 486 41.93 43.01 -57.43
C LYS A 486 41.72 42.84 -58.94
N ILE A 487 41.61 43.99 -59.64
CA ILE A 487 41.39 44.16 -61.08
C ILE A 487 42.36 43.45 -62.00
N TRP A 488 43.45 42.89 -61.48
CA TRP A 488 44.56 42.21 -62.21
C TRP A 488 44.65 40.68 -61.88
N GLY A 489 43.68 40.07 -61.27
CA GLY A 489 43.64 38.61 -61.09
C GLY A 489 44.39 38.06 -59.86
N GLU A 490 44.93 38.87 -59.00
CA GLU A 490 45.47 38.44 -57.72
C GLU A 490 44.39 38.52 -56.62
N VAL A 491 44.24 37.44 -55.82
CA VAL A 491 43.33 37.35 -54.70
C VAL A 491 44.11 37.64 -53.41
N PHE A 492 43.70 38.64 -52.67
CA PHE A 492 44.28 38.97 -51.36
C PHE A 492 43.17 38.80 -50.26
N LYS A 493 43.62 38.36 -49.08
CA LYS A 493 42.75 38.40 -47.88
C LYS A 493 42.60 39.84 -47.42
N ASP A 494 41.40 40.32 -47.20
CA ASP A 494 41.18 41.60 -46.54
C ASP A 494 41.82 41.56 -45.14
N PRO A 495 42.69 42.52 -44.79
CA PRO A 495 43.30 42.60 -43.48
C PRO A 495 42.28 42.78 -42.36
N ASN A 496 41.05 43.21 -42.67
CA ASN A 496 39.95 43.37 -41.69
C ASN A 496 39.21 42.09 -41.39
N MET A 497 39.31 41.05 -42.25
CA MET A 497 38.71 39.72 -42.03
C MET A 497 39.65 38.57 -42.36
N ALA A 498 40.94 38.66 -42.01
CA ALA A 498 41.83 37.54 -42.06
C ALA A 498 41.33 36.41 -41.14
N THR A 499 40.67 35.43 -41.71
CA THR A 499 40.14 34.21 -41.07
C THR A 499 39.77 34.36 -39.58
N VAL A 500 38.59 34.86 -39.33
CA VAL A 500 38.07 34.97 -37.96
C VAL A 500 37.45 33.66 -37.53
N ARG A 501 37.67 33.28 -36.28
CA ARG A 501 37.17 32.03 -35.71
C ARG A 501 36.39 32.29 -34.45
N SER A 502 35.19 31.75 -34.34
CA SER A 502 34.39 31.68 -33.11
C SER A 502 34.09 30.23 -32.77
N VAL A 503 34.02 29.93 -31.48
CA VAL A 503 33.70 28.59 -30.97
C VAL A 503 32.59 28.70 -29.94
N LYS A 504 31.55 27.89 -30.07
CA LYS A 504 30.55 27.69 -29.05
C LYS A 504 30.65 26.26 -28.53
N ARG A 505 30.77 26.12 -27.21
CA ARG A 505 30.81 24.83 -26.53
C ARG A 505 29.53 24.64 -25.72
N HIS A 506 29.08 23.40 -25.71
CA HIS A 506 27.96 22.93 -24.92
C HIS A 506 28.47 21.79 -24.03
N THR A 507 28.44 21.98 -22.72
CA THR A 507 28.99 21.04 -21.72
C THR A 507 27.85 20.43 -20.94
N PHE A 508 27.90 19.12 -20.71
CA PHE A 508 26.95 18.41 -19.86
C PHE A 508 27.29 18.66 -18.38
N GLY A 509 26.29 18.89 -17.57
CA GLY A 509 26.40 19.10 -16.12
C GLY A 509 25.15 18.67 -15.39
N SER A 510 25.09 18.88 -14.09
CA SER A 510 23.98 18.47 -13.21
C SER A 510 22.59 18.96 -13.63
N THR A 511 22.52 20.04 -14.41
CA THR A 511 21.27 20.62 -14.95
C THR A 511 21.05 20.31 -16.44
N GLY A 512 21.84 19.41 -17.03
CA GLY A 512 21.81 19.07 -18.45
C GLY A 512 22.85 19.85 -19.28
N TRP A 513 22.60 19.98 -20.60
CA TRP A 513 23.52 20.64 -21.54
C TRP A 513 23.51 22.14 -21.41
N SER A 514 24.67 22.75 -21.14
CA SER A 514 24.82 24.19 -21.05
C SER A 514 24.64 24.87 -22.42
N ASN A 515 24.02 26.05 -22.44
CA ASN A 515 23.81 26.87 -23.62
C ASN A 515 23.05 26.19 -24.78
N VAL A 516 22.27 25.14 -24.49
CA VAL A 516 21.29 24.54 -25.42
C VAL A 516 19.91 25.11 -25.04
N PRO A 517 19.32 25.98 -25.87
CA PRO A 517 17.97 26.47 -25.60
C PRO A 517 16.96 25.35 -25.86
N THR A 518 15.84 25.37 -25.15
CA THR A 518 14.74 24.42 -25.32
C THR A 518 14.06 24.56 -26.69
N SER A 519 14.18 25.72 -27.32
CA SER A 519 13.74 25.97 -28.70
C SER A 519 14.44 27.22 -29.24
N GLY A 520 14.55 27.29 -30.58
CA GLY A 520 15.07 28.46 -31.28
C GLY A 520 16.49 28.30 -31.85
N ASP A 521 16.96 29.36 -32.48
CA ASP A 521 18.24 29.38 -33.18
C ASP A 521 19.36 29.98 -32.33
N ILE A 522 20.54 29.38 -32.45
CA ILE A 522 21.76 29.90 -31.88
C ILE A 522 22.55 30.62 -32.99
N ARG A 523 23.13 31.78 -32.68
CA ARG A 523 23.96 32.54 -33.59
C ARG A 523 25.39 32.60 -33.09
N LEU A 524 26.31 32.18 -33.94
CA LEU A 524 27.74 32.26 -33.68
C LEU A 524 28.35 33.31 -34.61
N VAL A 525 28.85 34.39 -34.01
CA VAL A 525 29.21 35.62 -34.71
C VAL A 525 30.73 35.73 -34.86
N ASN A 526 31.17 36.05 -36.06
CA ASN A 526 32.55 36.37 -36.39
C ASN A 526 32.68 37.82 -36.88
N GLY A 527 33.83 38.43 -36.64
CA GLY A 527 34.18 39.76 -37.16
C GLY A 527 33.91 40.93 -36.22
N SER A 528 33.99 42.16 -36.77
CA SER A 528 33.83 43.43 -36.06
C SER A 528 32.62 44.19 -36.56
N GLN A 529 32.37 45.42 -36.02
CA GLN A 529 31.19 46.23 -36.40
C GLN A 529 31.12 46.55 -37.90
N ASN A 530 32.24 46.58 -38.59
CA ASN A 530 32.28 46.94 -40.02
C ASN A 530 32.38 45.75 -40.96
N CYS A 531 32.59 44.55 -40.42
CA CYS A 531 32.75 43.35 -41.19
C CYS A 531 32.31 42.18 -40.33
N GLN A 532 31.09 41.65 -40.54
CA GLN A 532 30.51 40.67 -39.61
C GLN A 532 29.71 39.60 -40.31
N ALA A 533 30.02 38.34 -39.99
CA ALA A 533 29.27 37.18 -40.45
C ALA A 533 28.77 36.30 -39.27
N GLU A 534 27.72 35.53 -39.50
CA GLU A 534 27.11 34.64 -38.53
C GLU A 534 26.87 33.25 -39.08
N LEU A 535 27.06 32.27 -38.27
CA LEU A 535 26.48 30.93 -38.45
C LEU A 535 25.20 30.82 -37.60
N VAL A 536 24.10 30.45 -38.26
CA VAL A 536 22.80 30.20 -37.60
C VAL A 536 22.57 28.69 -37.56
N TYR A 537 22.36 28.15 -36.37
CA TYR A 537 22.12 26.73 -36.14
C TYR A 537 21.14 26.51 -34.97
N SER A 538 20.58 25.29 -34.88
CA SER A 538 19.81 24.83 -33.71
C SER A 538 20.32 23.47 -33.25
N VAL A 539 20.04 23.13 -31.98
CA VAL A 539 20.47 21.87 -31.36
C VAL A 539 19.26 21.16 -30.82
N GLY A 540 19.09 19.89 -31.18
CA GLY A 540 18.17 18.94 -30.57
C GLY A 540 18.94 17.96 -29.67
N VAL A 541 18.34 17.56 -28.56
CA VAL A 541 18.87 16.54 -27.63
C VAL A 541 17.75 15.52 -27.42
N MET A 542 18.04 14.25 -27.72
CA MET A 542 17.14 13.12 -27.48
C MET A 542 17.76 12.13 -26.52
#